data_121c99dab2c1ab784e0d08041f405133
#
_entry.id   121c99dab2c1ab784e0d08041f405133
#
_cell.length_a   1.000
_cell.length_b   1.000
_cell.length_c   1.000
_cell.angle_alpha   90.00
_cell.angle_beta   90.00
_cell.angle_gamma   90.00
#
_symmetry.space_group_name_H-M   'P 1'
#
loop_
_entity.id
_entity.type
_entity.pdbx_description
1 polymer ?
#
loop_
_entity_poly.entity_id
_entity_poly.type
_entity_poly.pdbx_seq_one_letter_code
_entity_poly.pdbx_strand_id
1 'polypeptide(L)'
;IFNLRSDTNEFIGAGDAYIPPHTGLPANCTDLAPPDIPSSHIAVFDAETQTWSLQEDHRGETVYDTTTGNQVYISEPGPLPENVTSVSPVGEYQKWDGKAKVWVKDEAAEKAAQLRQAEETKNRLLQIASEKIAPLQDAVDLDEATDKEKASLLAWRKYRVQVNRVDTLKPVWPEKPASSL
;
A
#
# COMPACT_ATOMS: atom_id res chain seq x y z
N ILE A 1 34.56 9.06 -26.66
CA ILE A 1 34.45 7.76 -26.00
C ILE A 1 33.09 7.60 -25.33
N PHE A 2 32.69 6.38 -25.16
CA PHE A 2 31.44 6.00 -24.51
C PHE A 2 31.79 5.27 -23.21
N ASN A 3 31.38 5.83 -22.08
CA ASN A 3 31.75 5.35 -20.76
C ASN A 3 30.85 4.22 -20.32
N LEU A 4 31.46 3.28 -19.64
CA LEU A 4 30.80 2.06 -19.16
C LEU A 4 30.89 1.98 -17.63
N ARG A 5 29.84 1.47 -17.00
CA ARG A 5 29.89 1.10 -15.61
C ARG A 5 30.85 -0.08 -15.41
N SER A 6 31.72 -0.01 -14.44
CA SER A 6 32.83 -0.97 -14.27
C SER A 6 32.39 -2.38 -13.92
N ASP A 7 31.22 -2.53 -13.30
CA ASP A 7 30.69 -3.81 -12.83
C ASP A 7 29.74 -4.51 -13.84
N THR A 8 29.04 -3.73 -14.65
CA THR A 8 27.97 -4.25 -15.54
C THR A 8 28.21 -3.98 -17.03
N ASN A 9 29.19 -3.15 -17.36
CA ASN A 9 29.43 -2.62 -18.72
C ASN A 9 28.24 -1.85 -19.32
N GLU A 10 27.37 -1.35 -18.47
CA GLU A 10 26.25 -0.52 -18.85
C GLU A 10 26.74 0.86 -19.31
N PHE A 11 26.18 1.36 -20.41
CA PHE A 11 26.46 2.72 -20.90
C PHE A 11 25.99 3.78 -19.91
N ILE A 12 26.87 4.67 -19.51
CA ILE A 12 26.62 5.72 -18.51
C ILE A 12 26.87 7.14 -19.05
N GLY A 13 27.24 7.30 -20.28
CA GLY A 13 27.41 8.60 -20.91
C GLY A 13 28.56 8.67 -21.87
N ALA A 14 28.51 9.64 -22.77
CA ALA A 14 29.56 9.95 -23.73
C ALA A 14 30.41 11.12 -23.25
N GLY A 15 31.67 11.12 -23.61
CA GLY A 15 32.59 12.21 -23.31
C GLY A 15 33.83 12.22 -24.22
N ASP A 16 34.58 13.29 -24.13
CA ASP A 16 35.83 13.41 -24.84
C ASP A 16 36.99 12.86 -24.01
N ALA A 17 37.95 12.22 -24.68
CA ALA A 17 39.17 11.77 -24.01
C ALA A 17 40.38 12.02 -24.93
N TYR A 18 41.47 12.49 -24.34
CA TYR A 18 42.76 12.51 -25.02
C TYR A 18 43.42 11.15 -24.89
N ILE A 19 43.71 10.53 -26.01
CA ILE A 19 44.34 9.22 -26.09
C ILE A 19 45.76 9.44 -26.65
N PRO A 20 46.81 9.34 -25.83
CA PRO A 20 48.17 9.48 -26.31
C PRO A 20 48.53 8.46 -27.39
N PRO A 21 49.45 8.80 -28.32
CA PRO A 21 49.89 7.84 -29.31
C PRO A 21 50.44 6.55 -28.67
N HIS A 22 50.12 5.41 -29.27
CA HIS A 22 50.55 4.07 -28.80
C HIS A 22 49.99 3.63 -27.44
N THR A 23 48.94 4.29 -26.97
CA THR A 23 48.20 3.87 -25.77
C THR A 23 46.84 3.32 -26.17
N GLY A 24 46.29 2.44 -25.34
CA GLY A 24 44.92 1.95 -25.54
C GLY A 24 43.87 2.94 -25.01
N LEU A 25 42.62 2.59 -25.17
CA LEU A 25 41.50 3.32 -24.58
C LEU A 25 41.59 3.32 -23.04
N PRO A 26 41.11 4.38 -22.39
CA PRO A 26 40.94 4.37 -20.93
C PRO A 26 40.09 3.18 -20.47
N ALA A 27 40.25 2.80 -19.20
CA ALA A 27 39.45 1.74 -18.62
C ALA A 27 37.93 2.07 -18.65
N ASN A 28 37.13 1.06 -18.78
CA ASN A 28 35.66 1.18 -18.74
C ASN A 28 35.11 2.16 -19.80
N CYS A 29 35.60 2.06 -21.00
CA CYS A 29 35.06 2.81 -22.14
C CYS A 29 35.27 2.07 -23.47
N THR A 30 34.55 2.51 -24.49
CA THR A 30 34.68 2.06 -25.88
C THR A 30 34.61 3.25 -26.82
N ASP A 31 35.15 3.13 -28.01
CA ASP A 31 35.00 4.07 -29.12
C ASP A 31 33.84 3.75 -30.04
N LEU A 32 33.19 2.60 -29.81
CA LEU A 32 32.00 2.18 -30.58
C LEU A 32 30.74 2.81 -29.99
N ALA A 33 30.00 3.53 -30.82
CA ALA A 33 28.77 4.21 -30.38
C ALA A 33 27.69 3.18 -30.02
N PRO A 34 26.96 3.41 -28.90
CA PRO A 34 25.81 2.57 -28.57
C PRO A 34 24.67 2.80 -29.55
N PRO A 35 23.74 1.83 -29.69
CA PRO A 35 22.51 2.06 -30.44
C PRO A 35 21.59 3.06 -29.73
N ASP A 36 20.54 3.51 -30.43
CA ASP A 36 19.48 4.27 -29.78
C ASP A 36 18.87 3.44 -28.65
N ILE A 37 18.72 4.06 -27.46
CA ILE A 37 18.24 3.39 -26.26
C ILE A 37 16.77 3.75 -26.06
N PRO A 38 15.83 2.81 -26.27
CA PRO A 38 14.41 3.03 -26.00
C PRO A 38 14.13 3.31 -24.52
N SER A 39 12.95 3.83 -24.22
CA SER A 39 12.48 3.94 -22.84
C SER A 39 12.50 2.58 -22.15
N SER A 40 12.78 2.56 -20.84
CA SER A 40 12.87 1.34 -20.03
C SER A 40 13.91 0.32 -20.55
N HIS A 41 14.98 0.82 -21.15
CA HIS A 41 16.10 0.00 -21.63
C HIS A 41 17.44 0.64 -21.27
N ILE A 42 18.45 -0.20 -21.23
CA ILE A 42 19.87 0.17 -21.13
C ILE A 42 20.64 -0.50 -22.27
N ALA A 43 21.77 0.08 -22.63
CA ALA A 43 22.73 -0.54 -23.53
C ALA A 43 23.89 -1.12 -22.71
N VAL A 44 24.22 -2.38 -22.98
CA VAL A 44 25.32 -3.11 -22.34
C VAL A 44 26.33 -3.51 -23.41
N PHE A 45 27.61 -3.20 -23.15
CA PHE A 45 28.70 -3.50 -24.08
C PHE A 45 29.37 -4.84 -23.75
N ASP A 46 29.52 -5.68 -24.76
CA ASP A 46 30.32 -6.90 -24.65
C ASP A 46 31.71 -6.66 -25.24
N ALA A 47 32.69 -6.64 -24.35
CA ALA A 47 34.09 -6.39 -24.74
C ALA A 47 34.72 -7.55 -25.55
N GLU A 48 34.22 -8.77 -25.43
CA GLU A 48 34.73 -9.91 -26.18
C GLU A 48 34.29 -9.87 -27.66
N THR A 49 33.02 -9.56 -27.87
CA THR A 49 32.44 -9.48 -29.23
C THR A 49 32.46 -8.07 -29.81
N GLN A 50 32.82 -7.06 -29.02
CA GLN A 50 32.82 -5.65 -29.41
C GLN A 50 31.45 -5.18 -29.93
N THR A 51 30.39 -5.64 -29.29
CA THR A 51 29.01 -5.35 -29.66
C THR A 51 28.19 -4.83 -28.50
N TRP A 52 27.17 -4.05 -28.84
CA TRP A 52 26.17 -3.57 -27.90
C TRP A 52 24.94 -4.47 -27.92
N SER A 53 24.31 -4.66 -26.76
CA SER A 53 22.99 -5.24 -26.62
C SER A 53 22.08 -4.30 -25.82
N LEU A 54 20.78 -4.31 -26.15
CA LEU A 54 19.78 -3.62 -25.37
C LEU A 54 19.20 -4.58 -24.32
N GLN A 55 19.10 -4.11 -23.11
CA GLN A 55 18.50 -4.83 -22.00
C GLN A 55 17.36 -4.01 -21.42
N GLU A 56 16.25 -4.67 -21.11
CA GLU A 56 15.14 -4.04 -20.42
C GLU A 56 15.57 -3.59 -19.01
N ASP A 57 15.13 -2.40 -18.61
CA ASP A 57 15.47 -1.82 -17.30
C ASP A 57 14.31 -1.01 -16.74
N HIS A 58 13.82 -1.43 -15.61
CA HIS A 58 12.73 -0.79 -14.88
C HIS A 58 13.16 -0.15 -13.55
N ARG A 59 14.49 -0.03 -13.34
CA ARG A 59 15.01 0.64 -12.15
C ARG A 59 14.52 2.09 -12.09
N GLY A 60 14.11 2.53 -10.90
CA GLY A 60 13.58 3.87 -10.67
C GLY A 60 12.13 4.07 -11.12
N GLU A 61 11.52 3.09 -11.77
CA GLU A 61 10.09 3.13 -12.11
C GLU A 61 9.25 2.77 -10.88
N THR A 62 8.07 3.39 -10.78
CA THR A 62 7.08 3.02 -9.78
C THR A 62 6.25 1.86 -10.28
N VAL A 63 6.37 0.71 -9.62
CA VAL A 63 5.65 -0.52 -9.95
C VAL A 63 4.97 -1.09 -8.72
N TYR A 64 4.00 -1.96 -8.92
CA TYR A 64 3.10 -2.43 -7.87
C TYR A 64 3.01 -3.95 -7.88
N ASP A 65 2.98 -4.55 -6.70
CA ASP A 65 2.71 -5.97 -6.51
C ASP A 65 1.24 -6.26 -6.85
N THR A 66 1.02 -7.22 -7.75
CA THR A 66 -0.33 -7.57 -8.21
C THR A 66 -1.19 -8.28 -7.16
N THR A 67 -0.57 -8.81 -6.12
CA THR A 67 -1.26 -9.47 -5.00
C THR A 67 -1.69 -8.47 -3.92
N THR A 68 -0.80 -7.53 -3.57
CA THR A 68 -1.02 -6.61 -2.44
C THR A 68 -1.39 -5.18 -2.86
N GLY A 69 -1.07 -4.79 -4.10
CA GLY A 69 -1.18 -3.40 -4.56
C GLY A 69 -0.10 -2.46 -4.01
N ASN A 70 0.85 -2.98 -3.25
CA ASN A 70 1.93 -2.18 -2.68
C ASN A 70 3.01 -1.86 -3.71
N GLN A 71 3.69 -0.73 -3.54
CA GLN A 71 4.83 -0.37 -4.36
C GLN A 71 5.98 -1.36 -4.16
N VAL A 72 6.66 -1.68 -5.26
CA VAL A 72 7.83 -2.55 -5.29
C VAL A 72 9.02 -1.78 -5.82
N TYR A 73 10.15 -1.92 -5.17
CA TYR A 73 11.42 -1.34 -5.60
C TYR A 73 12.14 -2.31 -6.53
N ILE A 74 12.50 -1.83 -7.72
CA ILE A 74 13.29 -2.59 -8.70
C ILE A 74 14.75 -2.16 -8.58
N SER A 75 15.62 -3.07 -8.16
CA SER A 75 17.03 -2.81 -7.90
C SER A 75 17.98 -3.25 -9.02
N GLU A 76 17.51 -4.11 -9.92
CA GLU A 76 18.33 -4.70 -10.97
C GLU A 76 17.71 -4.50 -12.35
N PRO A 77 18.55 -4.39 -13.41
CA PRO A 77 18.06 -4.42 -14.78
C PRO A 77 17.38 -5.75 -15.12
N GLY A 78 16.47 -5.74 -16.06
CA GLY A 78 15.76 -6.91 -16.53
C GLY A 78 14.28 -6.64 -16.75
N PRO A 79 13.53 -7.63 -17.23
CA PRO A 79 12.08 -7.50 -17.37
C PRO A 79 11.39 -7.37 -16.01
N LEU A 80 10.19 -6.84 -15.99
CA LEU A 80 9.39 -6.79 -14.77
C LEU A 80 9.15 -8.22 -14.24
N PRO A 81 9.24 -8.42 -12.91
CA PRO A 81 8.84 -9.69 -12.30
C PRO A 81 7.39 -10.07 -12.64
N GLU A 82 7.07 -11.36 -12.59
CA GLU A 82 5.74 -11.87 -12.97
C GLU A 82 4.59 -11.28 -12.14
N ASN A 83 4.85 -10.97 -10.88
CA ASN A 83 3.83 -10.48 -9.93
C ASN A 83 3.84 -8.96 -9.78
N VAL A 84 4.29 -8.23 -10.79
CA VAL A 84 4.46 -6.78 -10.74
C VAL A 84 3.84 -6.13 -11.97
N THR A 85 3.20 -4.98 -11.77
CA THR A 85 2.61 -4.16 -12.84
C THR A 85 3.00 -2.70 -12.68
N SER A 86 3.10 -1.99 -13.79
CA SER A 86 3.27 -0.54 -13.79
C SER A 86 1.96 0.23 -13.59
N VAL A 87 0.83 -0.45 -13.61
CA VAL A 87 -0.50 0.15 -13.42
C VAL A 87 -0.77 0.35 -11.93
N SER A 88 -0.99 1.60 -11.52
CA SER A 88 -1.33 1.93 -10.14
C SER A 88 -2.75 1.46 -9.79
N PRO A 89 -2.97 0.83 -8.62
CA PRO A 89 -4.32 0.58 -8.15
C PRO A 89 -5.05 1.90 -7.88
N VAL A 90 -6.34 1.94 -8.19
CA VAL A 90 -7.18 3.13 -8.01
C VAL A 90 -8.03 2.95 -6.75
N GLY A 91 -7.55 3.48 -5.62
CA GLY A 91 -8.25 3.40 -4.35
C GLY A 91 -7.99 2.10 -3.58
N GLU A 92 -8.80 1.89 -2.55
CA GLU A 92 -8.74 0.72 -1.68
C GLU A 92 -9.55 -0.47 -2.25
N TYR A 93 -9.29 -1.66 -1.73
CA TYR A 93 -10.01 -2.89 -2.09
C TYR A 93 -10.00 -3.19 -3.58
N GLN A 94 -8.82 -3.14 -4.17
CA GLN A 94 -8.59 -3.50 -5.56
C GLN A 94 -7.95 -4.88 -5.64
N LYS A 95 -8.30 -5.62 -6.69
CA LYS A 95 -7.61 -6.86 -7.07
C LYS A 95 -7.19 -6.80 -8.53
N TRP A 96 -6.08 -7.45 -8.84
CA TRP A 96 -5.53 -7.46 -10.19
C TRP A 96 -6.26 -8.48 -11.07
N ASP A 97 -6.74 -8.03 -12.23
CA ASP A 97 -7.21 -8.91 -13.30
C ASP A 97 -6.07 -9.16 -14.28
N GLY A 98 -5.46 -10.34 -14.20
CA GLY A 98 -4.30 -10.72 -15.03
C GLY A 98 -4.63 -10.91 -16.51
N LYS A 99 -5.89 -11.09 -16.87
CA LYS A 99 -6.33 -11.19 -18.27
C LYS A 99 -6.52 -9.81 -18.90
N ALA A 100 -7.27 -8.94 -18.23
CA ALA A 100 -7.50 -7.57 -18.69
C ALA A 100 -6.32 -6.63 -18.38
N LYS A 101 -5.39 -7.04 -17.51
CA LYS A 101 -4.25 -6.24 -17.04
C LYS A 101 -4.68 -4.89 -16.46
N VAL A 102 -5.71 -4.92 -15.64
CA VAL A 102 -6.27 -3.77 -14.92
C VAL A 102 -6.60 -4.14 -13.49
N TRP A 103 -6.66 -3.14 -12.63
CA TRP A 103 -7.19 -3.28 -11.28
C TRP A 103 -8.71 -3.21 -11.31
N VAL A 104 -9.37 -4.13 -10.63
CA VAL A 104 -10.81 -4.17 -10.47
C VAL A 104 -11.18 -4.13 -8.99
N LYS A 105 -12.38 -3.64 -8.68
CA LYS A 105 -12.84 -3.55 -7.29
C LYS A 105 -12.99 -4.93 -6.68
N ASP A 106 -12.43 -5.13 -5.50
CA ASP A 106 -12.62 -6.34 -4.68
C ASP A 106 -13.78 -6.13 -3.71
N GLU A 107 -14.99 -6.43 -4.15
CA GLU A 107 -16.19 -6.25 -3.35
C GLU A 107 -16.23 -7.14 -2.11
N ALA A 108 -15.68 -8.35 -2.18
CA ALA A 108 -15.61 -9.26 -1.04
C ALA A 108 -14.69 -8.73 0.06
N ALA A 109 -13.54 -8.17 -0.30
CA ALA A 109 -12.61 -7.56 0.65
C ALA A 109 -13.21 -6.29 1.28
N GLU A 110 -13.91 -5.47 0.51
CA GLU A 110 -14.60 -4.27 1.01
C GLU A 110 -15.69 -4.64 2.02
N LYS A 111 -16.53 -5.62 1.69
CA LYS A 111 -17.57 -6.11 2.61
C LYS A 111 -17.00 -6.69 3.90
N ALA A 112 -15.93 -7.47 3.80
CA ALA A 112 -15.24 -8.04 4.97
C ALA A 112 -14.67 -6.94 5.87
N ALA A 113 -14.09 -5.88 5.28
CA ALA A 113 -13.57 -4.74 6.04
C ALA A 113 -14.69 -3.93 6.71
N GLN A 114 -15.80 -3.70 6.01
CA GLN A 114 -16.97 -3.02 6.58
C GLN A 114 -17.58 -3.80 7.74
N LEU A 115 -17.70 -5.12 7.60
CA LEU A 115 -18.19 -5.99 8.68
C LEU A 115 -17.27 -5.91 9.91
N ARG A 116 -15.97 -6.03 9.71
CA ARG A 116 -15.00 -5.92 10.80
C ARG A 116 -15.06 -4.58 11.52
N GLN A 117 -15.15 -3.47 10.78
CA GLN A 117 -15.32 -2.14 11.36
C GLN A 117 -16.62 -2.00 12.14
N ALA A 118 -17.71 -2.57 11.63
CA ALA A 118 -19.00 -2.56 12.33
C ALA A 118 -18.95 -3.37 13.62
N GLU A 119 -18.31 -4.53 13.62
CA GLU A 119 -18.10 -5.34 14.83
C GLU A 119 -17.22 -4.65 15.87
N GLU A 120 -16.12 -4.02 15.45
CA GLU A 120 -15.25 -3.23 16.33
C GLU A 120 -16.01 -2.05 16.95
N THR A 121 -16.80 -1.34 16.15
CA THR A 121 -17.63 -0.22 16.61
C THR A 121 -18.67 -0.71 17.63
N LYS A 122 -19.35 -1.81 17.35
CA LYS A 122 -20.34 -2.40 18.26
C LYS A 122 -19.72 -2.76 19.61
N ASN A 123 -18.58 -3.44 19.60
CA ASN A 123 -17.86 -3.82 20.82
C ASN A 123 -17.43 -2.59 21.63
N ARG A 124 -16.92 -1.57 20.96
CA ARG A 124 -16.54 -0.30 21.61
C ARG A 124 -17.74 0.41 22.26
N LEU A 125 -18.87 0.48 21.56
CA LEU A 125 -20.07 1.11 22.08
C LEU A 125 -20.69 0.33 23.24
N LEU A 126 -20.65 -1.00 23.21
CA LEU A 126 -21.07 -1.86 24.32
C LEU A 126 -20.17 -1.66 25.55
N GLN A 127 -18.87 -1.53 25.34
CA GLN A 127 -17.93 -1.23 26.44
C GLN A 127 -18.21 0.14 27.06
N ILE A 128 -18.39 1.19 26.24
CA ILE A 128 -18.74 2.53 26.72
C ILE A 128 -20.03 2.50 27.55
N ALA A 129 -21.05 1.81 27.04
CA ALA A 129 -22.32 1.66 27.78
C ALA A 129 -22.13 0.97 29.13
N SER A 130 -21.35 -0.12 29.17
CA SER A 130 -21.05 -0.85 30.41
C SER A 130 -20.27 -0.01 31.41
N GLU A 131 -19.30 0.77 30.97
CA GLU A 131 -18.55 1.70 31.81
C GLU A 131 -19.42 2.81 32.41
N LYS A 132 -20.41 3.30 31.64
CA LYS A 132 -21.37 4.29 32.12
C LYS A 132 -22.42 3.68 33.08
N ILE A 133 -22.81 2.45 32.84
CA ILE A 133 -23.82 1.76 33.67
C ILE A 133 -23.28 1.38 35.04
N ALA A 134 -22.03 0.89 35.12
CA ALA A 134 -21.47 0.34 36.36
C ALA A 134 -21.60 1.28 37.58
N PRO A 135 -21.12 2.54 37.54
CA PRO A 135 -21.26 3.43 38.71
C PRO A 135 -22.71 3.82 39.01
N LEU A 136 -23.55 3.91 38.00
CA LEU A 136 -24.97 4.20 38.19
C LEU A 136 -25.71 3.03 38.83
N GLN A 137 -25.36 1.82 38.43
CA GLN A 137 -25.91 0.59 39.02
C GLN A 137 -25.47 0.45 40.50
N ASP A 138 -24.21 0.74 40.79
CA ASP A 138 -23.70 0.73 42.15
C ASP A 138 -24.48 1.71 43.07
N ALA A 139 -24.77 2.92 42.56
CA ALA A 139 -25.55 3.90 43.31
C ALA A 139 -26.98 3.41 43.58
N VAL A 140 -27.61 2.75 42.63
CA VAL A 140 -28.92 2.12 42.80
C VAL A 140 -28.89 0.98 43.81
N ASP A 141 -27.90 0.12 43.72
CA ASP A 141 -27.75 -1.08 44.58
C ASP A 141 -27.47 -0.68 46.03
N LEU A 142 -26.79 0.46 46.24
CA LEU A 142 -26.52 1.05 47.55
C LEU A 142 -27.66 1.94 48.06
N ASP A 143 -28.74 2.08 47.32
CA ASP A 143 -29.88 2.97 47.63
C ASP A 143 -29.48 4.45 47.80
N GLU A 144 -28.43 4.87 47.07
CA GLU A 144 -27.90 6.24 47.09
C GLU A 144 -28.13 7.00 45.78
N ALA A 145 -28.79 6.39 44.79
CA ALA A 145 -29.00 7.00 43.51
C ALA A 145 -29.99 8.14 43.53
N THR A 146 -29.63 9.25 42.90
CA THR A 146 -30.55 10.37 42.64
C THR A 146 -31.54 9.99 41.54
N ASP A 147 -32.65 10.75 41.43
CA ASP A 147 -33.61 10.53 40.34
C ASP A 147 -33.00 10.74 38.97
N LYS A 148 -32.03 11.66 38.84
CA LYS A 148 -31.27 11.91 37.62
C LYS A 148 -30.37 10.72 37.27
N GLU A 149 -29.72 10.14 38.25
CA GLU A 149 -28.88 8.93 38.06
C GLU A 149 -29.73 7.71 37.67
N LYS A 150 -30.90 7.52 38.27
CA LYS A 150 -31.83 6.46 37.89
C LYS A 150 -32.32 6.60 36.45
N ALA A 151 -32.64 7.84 36.02
CA ALA A 151 -33.04 8.11 34.64
C ALA A 151 -31.87 7.88 33.65
N SER A 152 -30.65 8.27 34.02
CA SER A 152 -29.45 8.05 33.25
C SER A 152 -29.13 6.54 33.09
N LEU A 153 -29.25 5.78 34.17
CA LEU A 153 -29.08 4.34 34.17
C LEU A 153 -30.03 3.67 33.16
N LEU A 154 -31.32 4.05 33.22
CA LEU A 154 -32.31 3.52 32.30
C LEU A 154 -31.97 3.83 30.83
N ALA A 155 -31.56 5.07 30.57
CA ALA A 155 -31.19 5.51 29.22
C ALA A 155 -29.97 4.71 28.67
N TRP A 156 -28.94 4.52 29.47
CA TRP A 156 -27.76 3.74 29.10
C TRP A 156 -28.03 2.26 28.93
N ARG A 157 -28.90 1.68 29.74
CA ARG A 157 -29.33 0.29 29.61
C ARG A 157 -30.13 0.06 28.32
N LYS A 158 -31.04 0.98 27.99
CA LYS A 158 -31.79 0.96 26.73
C LYS A 158 -30.83 1.08 25.54
N TYR A 159 -29.88 2.01 25.61
CA TYR A 159 -28.85 2.17 24.58
C TYR A 159 -28.04 0.90 24.38
N ARG A 160 -27.58 0.26 25.46
CA ARG A 160 -26.82 -1.00 25.40
C ARG A 160 -27.62 -2.11 24.70
N VAL A 161 -28.90 -2.23 25.00
CA VAL A 161 -29.79 -3.21 24.34
C VAL A 161 -29.91 -2.89 22.85
N GLN A 162 -30.10 -1.62 22.49
CA GLN A 162 -30.20 -1.20 21.09
C GLN A 162 -28.90 -1.47 20.32
N VAL A 163 -27.74 -1.15 20.90
CA VAL A 163 -26.43 -1.45 20.28
C VAL A 163 -26.25 -2.95 20.10
N ASN A 164 -26.63 -3.76 21.12
CA ASN A 164 -26.49 -5.21 21.01
C ASN A 164 -27.35 -5.82 19.91
N ARG A 165 -28.43 -5.15 19.53
CA ARG A 165 -29.34 -5.57 18.45
C ARG A 165 -28.93 -5.05 17.07
N VAL A 166 -27.90 -4.22 16.96
CA VAL A 166 -27.44 -3.71 15.65
C VAL A 166 -26.97 -4.84 14.77
N ASP A 167 -27.48 -4.89 13.55
CA ASP A 167 -27.01 -5.78 12.50
C ASP A 167 -25.75 -5.22 11.89
N THR A 168 -24.62 -5.89 12.11
CA THR A 168 -23.30 -5.47 11.62
C THR A 168 -23.15 -5.57 10.09
N LEU A 169 -24.04 -6.26 9.40
CA LEU A 169 -24.09 -6.28 7.93
C LEU A 169 -24.70 -5.00 7.35
N LYS A 170 -25.62 -4.38 8.07
CA LYS A 170 -26.25 -3.10 7.72
C LYS A 170 -26.38 -2.23 8.97
N PRO A 171 -25.27 -1.72 9.51
CA PRO A 171 -25.29 -1.07 10.81
C PRO A 171 -26.04 0.25 10.76
N VAL A 172 -26.99 0.39 11.70
CA VAL A 172 -27.66 1.65 12.04
C VAL A 172 -27.43 1.86 13.52
N TRP A 173 -26.61 2.85 13.85
CA TRP A 173 -26.20 3.08 15.23
C TRP A 173 -27.20 3.92 15.97
N PRO A 174 -27.63 3.51 17.19
CA PRO A 174 -28.51 4.32 18.01
C PRO A 174 -27.76 5.57 18.52
N GLU A 175 -28.54 6.61 18.81
CA GLU A 175 -28.00 7.82 19.42
C GLU A 175 -27.60 7.57 20.88
N LYS A 176 -26.41 8.05 21.26
CA LYS A 176 -25.93 7.95 22.64
C LYS A 176 -26.80 8.78 23.58
N PRO A 177 -27.07 8.28 24.80
CA PRO A 177 -27.69 9.10 25.83
C PRO A 177 -26.88 10.36 26.09
N ALA A 178 -27.58 11.46 26.42
CA ALA A 178 -26.93 12.70 26.79
C ALA A 178 -26.09 12.49 28.08
N SER A 179 -24.84 13.02 28.07
CA SER A 179 -24.03 13.04 29.28
C SER A 179 -24.70 13.95 30.30
N SER A 180 -25.12 13.38 31.41
CA SER A 180 -25.56 14.20 32.55
C SER A 180 -24.31 14.86 33.13
N LEU A 181 -24.16 16.15 32.90
CA LEU A 181 -23.22 16.99 33.65
C LEU A 181 -23.70 17.17 35.08
#